data_2e58da414a898fc36784a5ee037b01a1
#
_entry.id   2e58da414a898fc36784a5ee037b01a1
#
_cell.length_a   1.000
_cell.length_b   1.000
_cell.length_c   1.000
_cell.angle_alpha   90.00
_cell.angle_beta   90.00
_cell.angle_gamma   90.00
#
_symmetry.space_group_name_H-M   'P 1'
#
loop_
_entity.id
_entity.type
_entity.pdbx_description
1 polymer ?
#
loop_
_entity_poly.entity_id
_entity_poly.type
_entity_poly.pdbx_seq_one_letter_code
_entity_poly.pdbx_strand_id
1 'polypeptide(L)'
;MGDIMLSTVLVANRGEIACRIIRACSEAGLTSIAIYAENDAGSLFTELATVAVPLKGDSIGETYLNQQQILAIAAQYSVDAIHPGFGFLSERADFAQAVIDAGINWIGPSPHAIEMMGDKMTARMTMKAAGVPVIPGEEIESDDELSLIHI
;
A
#
# COMPACT_ATOMS: atom_id res chain seq x y z
N MET A 1 -11.80 -23.25 9.11
CA MET A 1 -10.99 -22.08 8.78
C MET A 1 -9.66 -22.33 9.45
N GLY A 2 -8.64 -22.79 8.69
CA GLY A 2 -7.32 -23.04 9.28
C GLY A 2 -6.70 -21.71 9.70
N ASP A 3 -6.08 -21.68 10.87
CA ASP A 3 -5.34 -20.52 11.33
C ASP A 3 -4.24 -20.21 10.31
N ILE A 4 -4.28 -19.02 9.71
CA ILE A 4 -3.22 -18.54 8.82
C ILE A 4 -2.03 -18.22 9.74
N MET A 5 -1.05 -19.10 9.77
CA MET A 5 0.20 -18.88 10.49
C MET A 5 1.10 -18.00 9.62
N LEU A 6 1.11 -16.70 9.86
CA LEU A 6 2.08 -15.80 9.24
C LEU A 6 3.44 -15.99 9.89
N SER A 7 4.50 -16.05 9.10
CA SER A 7 5.88 -16.08 9.57
C SER A 7 6.75 -14.99 8.95
N THR A 8 6.42 -14.58 7.71
CA THR A 8 7.24 -13.65 6.93
C THR A 8 6.36 -12.58 6.28
N VAL A 9 6.68 -11.32 6.55
CA VAL A 9 5.95 -10.15 6.02
C VAL A 9 6.90 -9.27 5.19
N LEU A 10 6.54 -9.00 3.94
CA LEU A 10 7.18 -7.98 3.13
C LEU A 10 6.53 -6.62 3.37
N VAL A 11 7.36 -5.62 3.68
CA VAL A 11 6.93 -4.24 3.91
C VAL A 11 7.16 -3.45 2.62
N ALA A 12 6.09 -3.23 1.87
CA ALA A 12 6.13 -2.53 0.57
C ALA A 12 5.99 -1.01 0.75
N ASN A 13 6.87 -0.43 1.56
CA ASN A 13 6.91 1.00 1.85
C ASN A 13 8.29 1.41 2.38
N ARG A 14 8.47 2.68 2.73
CA ARG A 14 9.71 3.28 3.22
C ARG A 14 9.48 4.17 4.44
N GLY A 15 10.56 4.72 4.98
CA GLY A 15 10.53 5.76 6.00
C GLY A 15 9.92 5.31 7.32
N GLU A 16 9.17 6.19 7.96
CA GLU A 16 8.64 5.96 9.30
C GLU A 16 7.58 4.85 9.34
N ILE A 17 6.75 4.76 8.29
CA ILE A 17 5.72 3.71 8.25
C ILE A 17 6.35 2.32 8.12
N ALA A 18 7.42 2.19 7.34
CA ALA A 18 8.17 0.93 7.27
C ALA A 18 8.75 0.57 8.63
N CYS A 19 9.36 1.53 9.36
CA CYS A 19 9.85 1.31 10.72
C CYS A 19 8.75 0.83 11.67
N ARG A 20 7.55 1.43 11.59
CA ARG A 20 6.40 1.05 12.42
C ARG A 20 5.97 -0.39 12.17
N ILE A 21 5.82 -0.77 10.89
CA ILE A 21 5.40 -2.13 10.50
C ILE A 21 6.46 -3.15 10.90
N ILE A 22 7.76 -2.86 10.66
CA ILE A 22 8.86 -3.75 11.01
C ILE A 22 8.92 -3.99 12.52
N ARG A 23 8.73 -2.96 13.35
CA ARG A 23 8.65 -3.12 14.80
C ARG A 23 7.48 -4.01 15.21
N ALA A 24 6.29 -3.81 14.63
CA ALA A 24 5.14 -4.66 14.88
C ALA A 24 5.40 -6.13 14.49
N CYS A 25 6.08 -6.37 13.37
CA CYS A 25 6.52 -7.71 12.98
C CYS A 25 7.46 -8.32 14.03
N SER A 26 8.45 -7.56 14.48
CA SER A 26 9.39 -8.00 15.52
C SER A 26 8.69 -8.35 16.83
N GLU A 27 7.77 -7.51 17.29
CA GLU A 27 6.97 -7.73 18.50
C GLU A 27 6.07 -8.97 18.39
N ALA A 28 5.59 -9.27 17.17
CA ALA A 28 4.80 -10.46 16.87
C ALA A 28 5.63 -11.73 16.60
N GLY A 29 6.97 -11.64 16.63
CA GLY A 29 7.86 -12.76 16.31
C GLY A 29 7.90 -13.12 14.82
N LEU A 30 7.56 -12.17 13.92
CA LEU A 30 7.55 -12.36 12.49
C LEU A 30 8.85 -11.89 11.85
N THR A 31 9.26 -12.57 10.79
CA THR A 31 10.35 -12.12 9.92
C THR A 31 9.86 -10.96 9.05
N SER A 32 10.55 -9.81 9.09
CA SER A 32 10.26 -8.67 8.24
C SER A 32 11.25 -8.57 7.08
N ILE A 33 10.71 -8.37 5.87
CA ILE A 33 11.50 -8.08 4.67
C ILE A 33 11.19 -6.65 4.25
N ALA A 34 12.18 -5.76 4.35
CA ALA A 34 12.09 -4.39 3.83
C ALA A 34 12.62 -4.34 2.41
N ILE A 35 11.96 -3.60 1.53
CA ILE A 35 12.47 -3.25 0.21
C ILE A 35 12.94 -1.80 0.23
N TYR A 36 14.02 -1.47 -0.47
CA TYR A 36 14.54 -0.10 -0.48
C TYR A 36 15.16 0.30 -1.83
N ALA A 37 14.95 1.55 -2.25
CA ALA A 37 15.69 2.16 -3.35
C ALA A 37 17.09 2.59 -2.88
N GLU A 38 18.03 2.75 -3.79
CA GLU A 38 19.45 3.08 -3.50
C GLU A 38 19.58 4.30 -2.57
N ASN A 39 18.77 5.33 -2.78
CA ASN A 39 18.76 6.54 -1.95
C ASN A 39 18.30 6.31 -0.49
N ASP A 40 17.72 5.16 -0.21
CA ASP A 40 17.27 4.76 1.13
C ASP A 40 18.21 3.73 1.78
N ALA A 41 19.33 3.39 1.13
CA ALA A 41 20.34 2.51 1.70
C ALA A 41 20.86 3.06 3.03
N GLY A 42 20.91 2.22 4.07
CA GLY A 42 21.30 2.63 5.42
C GLY A 42 20.28 3.46 6.19
N SER A 43 19.05 3.61 5.66
CA SER A 43 17.95 4.22 6.42
C SER A 43 17.52 3.31 7.58
N LEU A 44 16.97 3.90 8.63
CA LEU A 44 16.61 3.20 9.86
C LEU A 44 15.72 1.96 9.60
N PHE A 45 14.78 2.03 8.69
CA PHE A 45 13.90 0.89 8.40
C PHE A 45 14.65 -0.29 7.76
N THR A 46 15.74 -0.05 7.00
CA THR A 46 16.59 -1.12 6.44
C THR A 46 17.44 -1.77 7.51
N GLU A 47 17.85 -1.03 8.54
CA GLU A 47 18.61 -1.55 9.67
C GLU A 47 17.72 -2.35 10.65
N LEU A 48 16.46 -1.94 10.81
CA LEU A 48 15.50 -2.59 11.71
C LEU A 48 14.94 -3.90 11.14
N ALA A 49 14.89 -4.03 9.82
CA ALA A 49 14.30 -5.21 9.17
C ALA A 49 15.17 -6.47 9.38
N THR A 50 14.52 -7.63 9.43
CA THR A 50 15.22 -8.93 9.47
C THR A 50 16.05 -9.13 8.20
N VAL A 51 15.48 -8.72 7.05
CA VAL A 51 16.16 -8.72 5.74
C VAL A 51 15.84 -7.41 5.03
N ALA A 52 16.84 -6.77 4.42
CA ALA A 52 16.65 -5.62 3.56
C ALA A 52 17.07 -5.95 2.12
N VAL A 53 16.20 -5.70 1.16
CA VAL A 53 16.37 -6.08 -0.24
C VAL A 53 16.37 -4.83 -1.13
N PRO A 54 17.45 -4.57 -1.89
CA PRO A 54 17.50 -3.43 -2.79
C PRO A 54 16.56 -3.60 -3.99
N LEU A 55 15.86 -2.54 -4.32
CA LEU A 55 15.08 -2.40 -5.55
C LEU A 55 16.00 -1.87 -6.67
N LYS A 56 15.80 -2.34 -7.88
CA LYS A 56 16.54 -1.88 -9.06
C LYS A 56 15.75 -0.78 -9.76
N GLY A 57 16.42 0.33 -10.07
CA GLY A 57 15.86 1.48 -10.77
C GLY A 57 16.20 2.79 -10.09
N ASP A 58 16.06 3.90 -10.83
CA ASP A 58 16.46 5.24 -10.42
C ASP A 58 15.26 6.12 -10.04
N SER A 59 14.05 5.70 -10.41
CA SER A 59 12.81 6.42 -10.15
C SER A 59 11.89 5.67 -9.18
N ILE A 60 10.94 6.37 -8.59
CA ILE A 60 9.90 5.76 -7.74
C ILE A 60 9.06 4.76 -8.55
N GLY A 61 8.82 5.06 -9.83
CA GLY A 61 8.09 4.16 -10.74
C GLY A 61 8.79 2.84 -10.98
N GLU A 62 10.11 2.86 -11.06
CA GLU A 62 10.94 1.67 -11.25
C GLU A 62 11.21 0.91 -9.95
N THR A 63 11.02 1.54 -8.81
CA THR A 63 11.30 0.97 -7.48
C THR A 63 10.02 0.70 -6.68
N TYR A 64 9.58 1.62 -5.81
CA TYR A 64 8.45 1.42 -4.89
C TYR A 64 7.09 1.26 -5.57
N LEU A 65 6.93 1.65 -6.83
CA LEU A 65 5.73 1.45 -7.63
C LEU A 65 5.85 0.29 -8.63
N ASN A 66 6.99 -0.40 -8.67
CA ASN A 66 7.22 -1.54 -9.57
C ASN A 66 6.65 -2.82 -8.95
N GLN A 67 5.37 -3.07 -9.22
CA GLN A 67 4.63 -4.23 -8.72
C GLN A 67 5.30 -5.56 -9.07
N GLN A 68 5.82 -5.69 -10.30
CA GLN A 68 6.46 -6.93 -10.77
C GLN A 68 7.72 -7.24 -9.97
N GLN A 69 8.55 -6.24 -9.71
CA GLN A 69 9.77 -6.41 -8.94
C GLN A 69 9.45 -6.78 -7.48
N ILE A 70 8.44 -6.15 -6.88
CA ILE A 70 8.01 -6.43 -5.50
C ILE A 70 7.46 -7.85 -5.38
N LEU A 71 6.62 -8.29 -6.31
CA LEU A 71 6.07 -9.66 -6.32
C LEU A 71 7.18 -10.70 -6.56
N ALA A 72 8.17 -10.40 -7.41
CA ALA A 72 9.32 -11.29 -7.62
C ALA A 72 10.15 -11.45 -6.34
N ILE A 73 10.36 -10.37 -5.58
CA ILE A 73 11.04 -10.42 -4.28
C ILE A 73 10.18 -11.22 -3.28
N ALA A 74 8.87 -11.01 -3.25
CA ALA A 74 7.97 -11.76 -2.37
C ALA A 74 8.03 -13.28 -2.65
N ALA A 75 8.06 -13.67 -3.90
CA ALA A 75 8.21 -15.07 -4.31
C ALA A 75 9.60 -15.63 -3.93
N GLN A 76 10.67 -14.88 -4.17
CA GLN A 76 12.05 -15.28 -3.86
C GLN A 76 12.24 -15.58 -2.36
N TYR A 77 11.60 -14.80 -1.50
CA TYR A 77 11.72 -14.94 -0.04
C TYR A 77 10.57 -15.74 0.58
N SER A 78 9.70 -16.35 -0.23
CA SER A 78 8.54 -17.14 0.25
C SER A 78 7.71 -16.36 1.28
N VAL A 79 7.35 -15.13 0.92
CA VAL A 79 6.62 -14.21 1.79
C VAL A 79 5.18 -14.68 1.99
N ASP A 80 4.72 -14.73 3.25
CA ASP A 80 3.34 -15.12 3.59
C ASP A 80 2.34 -13.95 3.43
N ALA A 81 2.82 -12.72 3.66
CA ALA A 81 1.98 -11.54 3.59
C ALA A 81 2.74 -10.30 3.10
N ILE A 82 2.02 -9.38 2.46
CA ILE A 82 2.54 -8.06 2.07
C ILE A 82 1.76 -6.98 2.81
N HIS A 83 2.48 -6.08 3.49
CA HIS A 83 1.93 -4.87 4.10
C HIS A 83 2.36 -3.65 3.29
N PRO A 84 1.44 -2.94 2.62
CA PRO A 84 1.77 -1.82 1.75
C PRO A 84 2.03 -0.50 2.51
N GLY A 85 1.72 -0.43 3.81
CA GLY A 85 1.73 0.83 4.56
C GLY A 85 0.62 1.78 4.12
N PHE A 86 0.97 3.03 3.84
CA PHE A 86 0.09 4.05 3.26
C PHE A 86 0.78 4.75 2.08
N GLY A 87 -0.01 5.32 1.14
CA GLY A 87 0.50 5.86 -0.11
C GLY A 87 1.09 4.76 -1.01
N PHE A 88 1.81 5.13 -2.06
CA PHE A 88 2.39 4.19 -3.03
C PHE A 88 1.37 3.14 -3.51
N LEU A 89 1.71 1.86 -3.35
CA LEU A 89 0.87 0.75 -3.81
C LEU A 89 -0.30 0.42 -2.86
N SER A 90 -0.39 1.05 -1.68
CA SER A 90 -1.53 0.83 -0.77
C SER A 90 -2.86 1.34 -1.36
N GLU A 91 -2.79 2.27 -2.32
CA GLU A 91 -3.93 2.89 -2.99
C GLU A 91 -4.22 2.25 -4.37
N ARG A 92 -3.57 1.14 -4.69
CA ARG A 92 -3.66 0.46 -5.96
C ARG A 92 -4.40 -0.87 -5.81
N ALA A 93 -5.67 -0.87 -6.25
CA ALA A 93 -6.51 -2.07 -6.23
C ALA A 93 -5.94 -3.21 -7.08
N ASP A 94 -5.34 -2.88 -8.23
CA ASP A 94 -4.67 -3.83 -9.11
C ASP A 94 -3.49 -4.53 -8.43
N PHE A 95 -2.71 -3.83 -7.61
CA PHE A 95 -1.63 -4.44 -6.85
C PHE A 95 -2.15 -5.35 -5.73
N ALA A 96 -3.15 -4.89 -4.98
CA ALA A 96 -3.78 -5.71 -3.95
C ALA A 96 -4.34 -7.01 -4.53
N GLN A 97 -4.99 -6.95 -5.70
CA GLN A 97 -5.48 -8.13 -6.41
C GLN A 97 -4.32 -9.03 -6.87
N ALA A 98 -3.25 -8.47 -7.45
CA ALA A 98 -2.10 -9.24 -7.89
C ALA A 98 -1.39 -9.99 -6.74
N VAL A 99 -1.34 -9.41 -5.54
CA VAL A 99 -0.83 -10.06 -4.32
C VAL A 99 -1.69 -11.26 -3.94
N ILE A 100 -3.02 -11.07 -3.95
CA ILE A 100 -3.99 -12.12 -3.64
C ILE A 100 -3.91 -13.26 -4.67
N ASP A 101 -3.86 -12.94 -5.96
CA ASP A 101 -3.75 -13.90 -7.06
C ASP A 101 -2.44 -14.72 -7.02
N ALA A 102 -1.38 -14.13 -6.45
CA ALA A 102 -0.12 -14.82 -6.18
C ALA A 102 -0.19 -15.74 -4.95
N GLY A 103 -1.34 -15.85 -4.28
CA GLY A 103 -1.51 -16.67 -3.07
C GLY A 103 -0.88 -16.07 -1.80
N ILE A 104 -0.53 -14.78 -1.83
CA ILE A 104 0.06 -14.04 -0.71
C ILE A 104 -1.04 -13.28 0.03
N ASN A 105 -0.97 -13.23 1.36
CA ASN A 105 -1.95 -12.49 2.14
C ASN A 105 -1.74 -10.97 1.99
N TRP A 106 -2.76 -10.28 1.56
CA TRP A 106 -2.77 -8.82 1.52
C TRP A 106 -3.18 -8.24 2.87
N ILE A 107 -2.31 -7.41 3.47
CA ILE A 107 -2.61 -6.73 4.73
C ILE A 107 -3.12 -5.33 4.41
N GLY A 108 -4.43 -5.21 4.25
CA GLY A 108 -5.10 -3.96 3.87
C GLY A 108 -6.57 -4.17 3.53
N PRO A 109 -7.27 -3.11 3.08
CA PRO A 109 -8.64 -3.22 2.59
C PRO A 109 -8.70 -4.08 1.33
N SER A 110 -9.88 -4.62 1.02
CA SER A 110 -10.07 -5.41 -0.21
C SER A 110 -9.81 -4.55 -1.46
N PRO A 111 -9.39 -5.16 -2.60
CA PRO A 111 -9.21 -4.43 -3.86
C PRO A 111 -10.44 -3.60 -4.23
N HIS A 112 -11.64 -4.15 -4.05
CA HIS A 112 -12.90 -3.44 -4.27
C HIS A 112 -13.06 -2.21 -3.36
N ALA A 113 -12.70 -2.33 -2.08
CA ALA A 113 -12.77 -1.18 -1.15
C ALA A 113 -11.76 -0.08 -1.53
N ILE A 114 -10.56 -0.46 -1.99
CA ILE A 114 -9.55 0.49 -2.48
C ILE A 114 -10.08 1.24 -3.71
N GLU A 115 -10.66 0.53 -4.66
CA GLU A 115 -11.22 1.10 -5.88
C GLU A 115 -12.37 2.07 -5.58
N MET A 116 -13.32 1.65 -4.73
CA MET A 116 -14.47 2.46 -4.33
C MET A 116 -14.07 3.75 -3.59
N MET A 117 -13.00 3.70 -2.81
CA MET A 117 -12.53 4.86 -2.01
C MET A 117 -11.46 5.68 -2.72
N GLY A 118 -10.86 5.16 -3.78
CA GLY A 118 -9.83 5.85 -4.57
C GLY A 118 -10.37 7.00 -5.43
N ASP A 119 -11.62 6.90 -5.87
CA ASP A 119 -12.32 7.97 -6.56
C ASP A 119 -13.12 8.82 -5.57
N LYS A 120 -12.78 10.12 -5.46
CA LYS A 120 -13.39 11.03 -4.47
C LYS A 120 -14.90 11.17 -4.65
N MET A 121 -15.40 11.17 -5.90
CA MET A 121 -16.83 11.32 -6.18
C MET A 121 -17.57 10.03 -5.80
N THR A 122 -17.07 8.88 -6.23
CA THR A 122 -17.64 7.57 -5.90
C THR A 122 -17.65 7.35 -4.38
N ALA A 123 -16.55 7.65 -3.69
CA ALA A 123 -16.45 7.55 -2.24
C ALA A 123 -17.51 8.41 -1.55
N ARG A 124 -17.68 9.66 -1.99
CA ARG A 124 -18.65 10.60 -1.43
C ARG A 124 -20.10 10.12 -1.67
N MET A 125 -20.41 9.67 -2.88
CA MET A 125 -21.74 9.14 -3.20
C MET A 125 -22.06 7.92 -2.35
N THR A 126 -21.11 7.01 -2.21
CA THR A 126 -21.22 5.79 -1.39
C THR A 126 -21.46 6.14 0.08
N MET A 127 -20.69 7.08 0.64
CA MET A 127 -20.88 7.52 2.04
C MET A 127 -22.21 8.21 2.24
N LYS A 128 -22.64 9.05 1.29
CA LYS A 128 -23.96 9.71 1.32
C LYS A 128 -25.09 8.70 1.29
N ALA A 129 -25.00 7.68 0.43
CA ALA A 129 -26.01 6.61 0.35
C ALA A 129 -26.07 5.77 1.63
N ALA A 130 -24.95 5.61 2.33
CA ALA A 130 -24.84 4.94 3.63
C ALA A 130 -25.30 5.82 4.82
N GLY A 131 -25.78 7.05 4.58
CA GLY A 131 -26.23 7.97 5.64
C GLY A 131 -25.10 8.62 6.44
N VAL A 132 -23.86 8.54 5.98
CA VAL A 132 -22.72 9.20 6.60
C VAL A 132 -22.72 10.70 6.21
N PRO A 133 -22.59 11.64 7.17
CA PRO A 133 -22.48 13.06 6.83
C PRO A 133 -21.27 13.33 5.93
N VAL A 134 -21.51 13.99 4.81
CA VAL A 134 -20.47 14.39 3.87
C VAL A 134 -20.43 15.90 3.71
N ILE A 135 -19.26 16.46 3.46
CA ILE A 135 -19.10 17.89 3.18
C ILE A 135 -19.89 18.22 1.89
N PRO A 136 -20.71 19.31 1.88
CA PRO A 136 -21.39 19.77 0.68
C PRO A 136 -20.38 19.99 -0.46
N GLY A 137 -20.75 19.65 -1.68
CA GLY A 137 -19.93 19.84 -2.88
C GLY A 137 -20.72 19.33 -4.08
N GLU A 138 -20.46 19.91 -5.22
CA GLU A 138 -21.08 19.57 -6.49
C GLU A 138 -20.01 19.10 -7.48
N GLU A 139 -20.44 18.32 -8.46
CA GLU A 139 -19.61 17.93 -9.59
C GLU A 139 -19.55 19.10 -10.55
N ILE A 140 -18.35 19.56 -10.88
CA ILE A 140 -18.15 20.63 -11.86
C ILE A 140 -17.88 19.95 -13.20
N GLU A 141 -18.86 20.04 -14.10
CA GLU A 141 -18.79 19.40 -15.41
C GLU A 141 -17.97 20.20 -16.45
N SER A 142 -17.69 21.49 -16.18
CA SER A 142 -16.90 22.34 -17.08
C SER A 142 -16.10 23.41 -16.34
N ASP A 143 -15.00 23.88 -16.96
CA ASP A 143 -14.17 24.97 -16.44
C ASP A 143 -14.95 26.29 -16.28
N ASP A 144 -16.04 26.48 -17.02
CA ASP A 144 -16.89 27.67 -16.93
C ASP A 144 -17.67 27.74 -15.60
N GLU A 145 -17.91 26.62 -14.94
CA GLU A 145 -18.58 26.56 -13.63
C GLU A 145 -17.65 26.90 -12.47
N LEU A 146 -16.32 26.80 -12.66
CA LEU A 146 -15.33 27.22 -11.66
C LEU A 146 -15.39 28.69 -11.31
N SER A 147 -15.90 29.53 -12.23
CA SER A 147 -16.04 30.99 -12.02
C SER A 147 -17.10 31.34 -10.96
N LEU A 148 -17.97 30.39 -10.58
CA LEU A 148 -19.03 30.60 -9.59
C LEU A 148 -18.57 30.30 -8.15
N ILE A 149 -17.36 29.81 -7.93
CA ILE A 149 -16.83 29.45 -6.60
C ILE A 149 -15.99 30.59 -5.99
N HIS A 150 -16.17 31.80 -6.40
CA HIS A 150 -15.62 32.94 -5.69
C HIS A 150 -16.58 33.38 -4.56
N ILE A 151 -16.28 32.85 -3.36
CA ILE A 151 -16.76 33.43 -2.11
C ILE A 151 -15.60 34.19 -1.48
#